data_5396332da1fa1ac17b25219f6621248c
#
_entry.id   5396332da1fa1ac17b25219f6621248c
#
_cell.length_a   1.000
_cell.length_b   1.000
_cell.length_c   1.000
_cell.angle_alpha   90.00
_cell.angle_beta   90.00
_cell.angle_gamma   90.00
#
_symmetry.space_group_name_H-M   'P 1'
#
loop_
_entity.id
_entity.type
_entity.pdbx_description
1 polymer ?
#
loop_
_entity_poly.entity_id
_entity_poly.type
_entity_poly.pdbx_seq_one_letter_code
_entity_poly.pdbx_strand_id
1 'polypeptide(L)'
;AELSWGNRGHERLATVAVVPPSAPPPVHFAGGGAVTGAPPSELVRRLVPLGSMVAFTSTFAHAGRTWLASADGTAVPADRVRVFRVTQFRGVELRDDLALPLAWFRAAPRPQYVREADGQFVATGEQWPARGYVTLEAGREPVTDRAGRRFLATRARRGADPLWAAESDATVVEPRARRPWGVGEQDKWIEVSITRGTLVAYAGARPVYATLVSP
;
A
#
# COMPACT_ATOMS: atom_id res chain seq x y z
N ALA A 1 14.40 6.43 -3.19
CA ALA A 1 13.91 6.39 -4.59
C ALA A 1 12.47 5.83 -4.70
N GLU A 2 11.98 5.12 -3.68
CA GLU A 2 10.65 4.47 -3.72
C GLU A 2 9.51 5.35 -3.18
N LEU A 3 9.81 6.36 -2.41
CA LEU A 3 8.86 7.40 -2.04
C LEU A 3 8.25 8.14 -3.25
N SER A 4 8.90 8.06 -4.41
CA SER A 4 8.40 8.62 -5.66
C SER A 4 7.16 7.89 -6.21
N TRP A 5 6.89 6.66 -5.80
CA TRP A 5 5.79 5.85 -6.37
C TRP A 5 4.42 6.32 -5.89
N GLY A 6 4.30 6.64 -4.62
CA GLY A 6 3.10 7.28 -4.06
C GLY A 6 2.88 8.70 -4.62
N ASN A 7 3.94 9.42 -4.88
CA ASN A 7 3.90 10.80 -5.37
C ASN A 7 3.48 10.93 -6.83
N ARG A 8 3.88 10.02 -7.72
CA ARG A 8 3.48 10.09 -9.15
C ARG A 8 1.98 9.96 -9.35
N GLY A 9 1.29 9.21 -8.50
CA GLY A 9 -0.17 9.17 -8.50
C GLY A 9 -0.80 10.46 -7.98
N HIS A 10 -0.15 11.16 -7.07
CA HIS A 10 -0.62 12.41 -6.49
C HIS A 10 -0.45 13.61 -7.43
N GLU A 11 0.57 13.64 -8.25
CA GLU A 11 0.78 14.71 -9.24
C GLU A 11 -0.30 14.75 -10.32
N ARG A 12 -0.94 13.62 -10.61
CA ARG A 12 -2.00 13.49 -11.63
C ARG A 12 -3.42 13.69 -11.08
N LEU A 13 -3.60 13.75 -9.78
CA LEU A 13 -4.92 14.01 -9.20
C LEU A 13 -5.21 15.50 -9.29
N ALA A 14 -6.32 15.82 -9.97
CA ALA A 14 -6.86 17.17 -10.05
C ALA A 14 -6.92 17.85 -8.66
N THR A 15 -6.76 19.15 -8.66
CA THR A 15 -6.85 20.06 -7.51
C THR A 15 -7.89 19.59 -6.50
N VAL A 16 -7.50 19.63 -5.25
CA VAL A 16 -8.33 19.31 -4.09
C VAL A 16 -9.68 19.97 -4.21
N ALA A 17 -10.73 19.22 -3.95
CA ALA A 17 -12.03 19.80 -3.65
C ALA A 17 -11.79 20.86 -2.57
N VAL A 18 -12.21 22.10 -2.85
CA VAL A 18 -12.11 23.20 -1.87
C VAL A 18 -12.88 22.76 -0.63
N VAL A 19 -12.14 22.46 0.44
CA VAL A 19 -12.77 22.16 1.72
C VAL A 19 -13.31 23.49 2.23
N PRO A 20 -14.63 23.65 2.40
CA PRO A 20 -15.18 24.90 2.88
C PRO A 20 -14.68 25.21 4.29
N PRO A 21 -14.56 26.49 4.64
CA PRO A 21 -14.24 26.89 6.01
C PRO A 21 -15.25 26.30 6.99
N SER A 22 -14.78 25.63 8.02
CA SER A 22 -15.61 24.97 9.06
C SER A 22 -15.51 25.67 10.42
N ALA A 23 -14.59 26.61 10.55
CA ALA A 23 -14.36 27.35 11.80
C ALA A 23 -13.88 28.79 11.53
N PRO A 24 -14.03 29.74 12.48
CA PRO A 24 -13.34 31.01 12.40
C PRO A 24 -11.81 30.80 12.45
N PRO A 25 -11.05 31.77 11.92
CA PRO A 25 -9.59 31.70 12.00
C PRO A 25 -9.14 31.69 13.47
N PRO A 26 -8.11 30.91 13.81
CA PRO A 26 -7.51 30.94 15.14
C PRO A 26 -7.08 32.37 15.54
N VAL A 27 -7.06 32.66 16.83
CA VAL A 27 -6.82 34.02 17.36
C VAL A 27 -5.56 34.68 16.82
N HIS A 28 -4.50 33.92 16.65
CA HIS A 28 -3.23 34.39 16.07
C HIS A 28 -3.32 34.74 14.57
N PHE A 29 -4.34 34.24 13.84
CA PHE A 29 -4.66 34.67 12.48
C PHE A 29 -5.70 35.82 12.45
N ALA A 30 -6.60 35.87 13.42
CA ALA A 30 -7.69 36.85 13.48
C ALA A 30 -7.18 38.30 13.73
N GLY A 31 -6.03 38.44 14.37
CA GLY A 31 -5.41 39.74 14.65
C GLY A 31 -4.70 40.41 13.47
N GLY A 32 -5.04 40.03 12.22
CA GLY A 32 -4.48 40.64 11.02
C GLY A 32 -3.13 40.03 10.56
N GLY A 33 -2.70 38.98 11.18
CA GLY A 33 -1.54 38.17 10.72
C GLY A 33 -0.19 38.88 10.76
N ALA A 34 -0.17 40.18 11.00
CA ALA A 34 1.04 40.90 11.24
C ALA A 34 1.31 40.88 12.75
N VAL A 35 2.12 39.93 13.19
CA VAL A 35 2.96 40.17 14.33
C VAL A 35 3.86 41.32 13.89
N THR A 36 3.47 42.52 14.30
CA THR A 36 4.15 43.78 13.93
C THR A 36 5.61 43.62 14.36
N GLY A 37 6.53 43.47 13.40
CA GLY A 37 7.95 43.34 13.66
C GLY A 37 8.60 42.00 13.46
N ALA A 38 7.84 40.91 13.24
CA ALA A 38 8.43 39.60 12.92
C ALA A 38 8.63 39.48 11.41
N PRO A 39 9.81 39.04 10.93
CA PRO A 39 10.00 38.75 9.52
C PRO A 39 9.06 37.65 9.07
N PRO A 40 8.59 37.63 7.80
CA PRO A 40 7.69 36.61 7.28
C PRO A 40 8.18 35.15 7.51
N SER A 41 9.48 34.98 7.72
CA SER A 41 10.11 33.69 8.04
C SER A 41 9.74 33.14 9.42
N GLU A 42 9.36 33.97 10.38
CA GLU A 42 9.00 33.54 11.73
C GLU A 42 7.61 32.90 11.80
N LEU A 43 6.73 33.22 10.84
CA LEU A 43 5.43 32.55 10.70
C LEU A 43 5.55 31.14 10.10
N VAL A 44 6.64 30.86 9.39
CA VAL A 44 6.87 29.54 8.80
C VAL A 44 7.58 28.64 9.82
N ARG A 45 6.81 27.81 10.49
CA ARG A 45 7.34 26.90 11.50
C ARG A 45 8.26 25.84 10.92
N ARG A 46 7.90 25.29 9.75
CA ARG A 46 8.71 24.28 9.03
C ARG A 46 8.23 24.10 7.60
N LEU A 47 9.11 23.60 6.75
CA LEU A 47 8.73 23.05 5.46
C LEU A 47 8.21 21.63 5.67
N VAL A 48 7.08 21.31 5.04
CA VAL A 48 6.51 19.98 5.00
C VAL A 48 6.97 19.31 3.70
N PRO A 49 7.78 18.25 3.77
CA PRO A 49 8.24 17.56 2.56
C PRO A 49 7.06 17.02 1.74
N LEU A 50 7.24 16.99 0.41
CA LEU A 50 6.26 16.39 -0.49
C LEU A 50 6.04 14.92 -0.11
N GLY A 51 4.78 14.50 -0.04
CA GLY A 51 4.39 13.14 0.39
C GLY A 51 4.15 12.98 1.90
N SER A 52 4.43 14.01 2.71
CA SER A 52 4.05 13.99 4.13
C SER A 52 2.54 14.03 4.29
N MET A 53 2.04 13.35 5.33
CA MET A 53 0.64 13.44 5.75
C MET A 53 0.49 14.45 6.88
N VAL A 54 -0.53 15.30 6.76
CA VAL A 54 -0.90 16.27 7.78
C VAL A 54 -2.34 16.00 8.20
N ALA A 55 -2.55 15.80 9.50
CA ALA A 55 -3.89 15.73 10.08
C ALA A 55 -4.37 17.14 10.42
N PHE A 56 -5.65 17.43 10.17
CA PHE A 56 -6.26 18.69 10.54
C PHE A 56 -7.58 18.48 11.28
N THR A 57 -7.94 19.39 12.16
CA THR A 57 -9.14 19.33 12.98
C THR A 57 -10.24 20.28 12.48
N SER A 58 -9.85 21.38 11.84
CA SER A 58 -10.76 22.37 11.31
C SER A 58 -10.18 23.11 10.11
N THR A 59 -11.04 23.86 9.43
CA THR A 59 -10.66 24.72 8.32
C THR A 59 -11.10 26.16 8.61
N PHE A 60 -10.34 27.15 8.16
CA PHE A 60 -10.68 28.55 8.28
C PHE A 60 -10.26 29.37 7.06
N ALA A 61 -10.89 30.50 6.83
CA ALA A 61 -10.53 31.46 5.79
C ALA A 61 -9.66 32.56 6.35
N HIS A 62 -8.56 32.91 5.70
CA HIS A 62 -7.71 34.04 6.01
C HIS A 62 -6.98 34.54 4.76
N ALA A 63 -6.96 35.88 4.55
CA ALA A 63 -6.30 36.51 3.41
C ALA A 63 -6.68 35.91 2.05
N GLY A 64 -7.97 35.63 1.83
CA GLY A 64 -8.48 35.05 0.57
C GLY A 64 -8.12 33.59 0.32
N ARG A 65 -7.54 32.88 1.30
CA ARG A 65 -7.19 31.46 1.22
C ARG A 65 -7.90 30.66 2.30
N THR A 66 -8.15 29.39 2.00
CA THR A 66 -8.58 28.40 3.01
C THR A 66 -7.33 27.76 3.62
N TRP A 67 -7.35 27.63 4.93
CA TRP A 67 -6.30 27.01 5.74
C TRP A 67 -6.83 25.82 6.50
N LEU A 68 -5.99 24.84 6.69
CA LEU A 68 -6.23 23.64 7.50
C LEU A 68 -5.51 23.80 8.82
N ALA A 69 -6.25 23.81 9.93
CA ALA A 69 -5.68 23.91 11.27
C ALA A 69 -5.46 22.53 11.86
N SER A 70 -4.25 22.25 12.31
CA SER A 70 -3.88 21.04 13.04
C SER A 70 -4.08 21.22 14.55
N ALA A 71 -4.18 20.11 15.27
CA ALA A 71 -4.35 20.12 16.73
C ALA A 71 -3.18 20.78 17.49
N ASP A 72 -1.99 20.80 16.89
CA ASP A 72 -0.78 21.43 17.46
C ASP A 72 -0.71 22.96 17.23
N GLY A 73 -1.80 23.57 16.72
CA GLY A 73 -1.86 24.99 16.41
C GLY A 73 -1.15 25.41 15.12
N THR A 74 -0.63 24.48 14.33
CA THR A 74 -0.10 24.79 13.00
C THR A 74 -1.20 24.88 11.96
N ALA A 75 -0.97 25.68 10.92
CA ALA A 75 -1.89 25.80 9.80
C ALA A 75 -1.16 25.57 8.48
N VAL A 76 -1.82 24.87 7.55
CA VAL A 76 -1.31 24.59 6.22
C VAL A 76 -2.31 25.09 5.18
N PRO A 77 -1.85 25.75 4.08
CA PRO A 77 -2.77 26.19 3.03
C PRO A 77 -3.45 25.00 2.37
N ALA A 78 -4.78 25.04 2.24
CA ALA A 78 -5.57 23.95 1.66
C ALA A 78 -5.24 23.72 0.17
N ASP A 79 -4.84 24.74 -0.56
CA ASP A 79 -4.43 24.67 -1.96
C ASP A 79 -3.04 24.02 -2.18
N ARG A 80 -2.32 23.71 -1.10
CA ARG A 80 -1.00 23.04 -1.13
C ARG A 80 -1.05 21.60 -0.64
N VAL A 81 -2.22 21.11 -0.27
CA VAL A 81 -2.42 19.73 0.19
C VAL A 81 -3.48 19.04 -0.64
N ARG A 82 -3.53 17.72 -0.52
CA ARG A 82 -4.58 16.89 -1.13
C ARG A 82 -5.21 16.03 -0.07
N VAL A 83 -6.51 15.83 -0.17
CA VAL A 83 -7.23 14.93 0.75
C VAL A 83 -6.70 13.52 0.57
N PHE A 84 -6.24 12.91 1.66
CA PHE A 84 -5.84 11.51 1.66
C PHE A 84 -7.06 10.64 1.38
N ARG A 85 -6.97 9.84 0.32
CA ARG A 85 -7.99 8.86 -0.01
C ARG A 85 -7.63 7.54 0.64
N VAL A 86 -8.46 7.10 1.57
CA VAL A 86 -8.31 5.78 2.17
C VAL A 86 -8.46 4.73 1.07
N THR A 87 -7.47 3.85 0.96
CA THR A 87 -7.54 2.74 0.01
C THR A 87 -8.66 1.77 0.37
N GLN A 88 -9.38 1.28 -0.63
CA GLN A 88 -10.35 0.19 -0.47
C GLN A 88 -9.66 -1.18 -0.46
N PHE A 89 -8.36 -1.22 -0.76
CA PHE A 89 -7.59 -2.44 -0.70
C PHE A 89 -7.58 -2.99 0.73
N ARG A 90 -7.92 -4.27 0.85
CA ARG A 90 -7.85 -5.03 2.08
C ARG A 90 -6.86 -6.17 1.89
N GLY A 91 -6.21 -6.56 2.97
CA GLY A 91 -5.51 -7.83 3.03
C GLY A 91 -6.49 -9.00 3.06
N VAL A 92 -5.99 -10.16 3.33
CA VAL A 92 -6.75 -11.40 3.36
C VAL A 92 -6.60 -12.10 4.70
N GLU A 93 -7.71 -12.53 5.27
CA GLU A 93 -7.72 -13.44 6.41
C GLU A 93 -7.35 -14.83 5.94
N LEU A 94 -6.38 -15.43 6.61
CA LEU A 94 -5.92 -16.78 6.32
C LEU A 94 -6.71 -17.77 7.17
N ARG A 95 -7.26 -18.77 6.51
CA ARG A 95 -8.11 -19.83 7.10
C ARG A 95 -7.71 -21.16 6.46
N ASP A 96 -8.39 -22.24 6.83
CA ASP A 96 -8.06 -23.58 6.34
C ASP A 96 -8.19 -23.74 4.81
N ASP A 97 -9.12 -23.01 4.20
CA ASP A 97 -9.33 -22.95 2.75
C ASP A 97 -8.41 -21.96 2.03
N LEU A 98 -7.80 -21.03 2.76
CA LEU A 98 -6.93 -19.99 2.24
C LEU A 98 -5.66 -19.84 3.09
N ALA A 99 -4.64 -20.55 2.69
CA ALA A 99 -3.35 -20.61 3.39
C ALA A 99 -2.20 -20.08 2.54
N LEU A 100 -1.09 -19.74 3.19
CA LEU A 100 0.18 -19.44 2.53
C LEU A 100 0.79 -20.73 1.93
N PRO A 101 1.56 -20.61 0.84
CA PRO A 101 2.01 -19.38 0.19
C PRO A 101 0.98 -18.75 -0.76
N LEU A 102 1.04 -17.42 -0.89
CA LEU A 102 0.22 -16.65 -1.84
C LEU A 102 1.12 -15.88 -2.81
N ALA A 103 0.66 -15.74 -4.05
CA ALA A 103 1.22 -14.81 -5.02
C ALA A 103 0.28 -13.60 -5.16
N TRP A 104 0.77 -12.39 -4.90
CA TRP A 104 0.03 -11.14 -5.03
C TRP A 104 0.45 -10.36 -6.27
N PHE A 105 -0.53 -9.83 -7.02
CA PHE A 105 -0.34 -9.00 -8.22
C PHE A 105 -0.58 -7.53 -7.88
N ARG A 106 0.47 -6.70 -7.81
CA ARG A 106 0.40 -5.37 -7.20
C ARG A 106 -0.38 -4.34 -8.00
N ALA A 107 0.21 -3.85 -9.07
CA ALA A 107 -0.21 -2.58 -9.69
C ALA A 107 -1.08 -2.74 -10.92
N ALA A 108 -0.92 -3.83 -11.66
CA ALA A 108 -1.60 -4.09 -12.92
C ALA A 108 -2.06 -5.55 -12.99
N PRO A 109 -3.09 -5.84 -13.77
CA PRO A 109 -3.46 -7.21 -14.11
C PRO A 109 -2.27 -7.94 -14.75
N ARG A 110 -2.13 -9.24 -14.48
CA ARG A 110 -1.04 -10.08 -14.97
C ARG A 110 -1.56 -11.30 -15.69
N PRO A 111 -0.91 -11.75 -16.79
CA PRO A 111 -1.37 -12.90 -17.54
C PRO A 111 -1.42 -14.18 -16.69
N GLN A 112 -2.44 -14.98 -16.93
CA GLN A 112 -2.50 -16.36 -16.49
C GLN A 112 -1.86 -17.26 -17.54
N TYR A 113 -1.16 -18.29 -17.11
CA TYR A 113 -0.47 -19.21 -18.00
C TYR A 113 -0.93 -20.65 -17.77
N VAL A 114 -0.92 -21.44 -18.83
CA VAL A 114 -0.97 -22.92 -18.81
C VAL A 114 0.36 -23.46 -19.29
N ARG A 115 0.74 -24.65 -18.80
CA ARG A 115 1.92 -25.36 -19.26
C ARG A 115 1.51 -26.39 -20.28
N GLU A 116 2.02 -26.27 -21.48
CA GLU A 116 1.78 -27.25 -22.55
C GLU A 116 2.60 -28.52 -22.40
N ALA A 117 2.28 -29.55 -23.18
CA ALA A 117 2.94 -30.84 -23.11
C ALA A 117 4.44 -30.78 -23.43
N ASP A 118 4.88 -29.85 -24.26
CA ASP A 118 6.28 -29.57 -24.58
C ASP A 118 7.04 -28.83 -23.49
N GLY A 119 6.34 -28.46 -22.39
CA GLY A 119 6.89 -27.74 -21.23
C GLY A 119 6.89 -26.23 -21.37
N GLN A 120 6.37 -25.67 -22.47
CA GLN A 120 6.23 -24.22 -22.67
C GLN A 120 5.08 -23.65 -21.85
N PHE A 121 5.20 -22.37 -21.45
CA PHE A 121 4.14 -21.64 -20.78
C PHE A 121 3.47 -20.66 -21.75
N VAL A 122 2.19 -20.87 -22.00
CA VAL A 122 1.37 -20.08 -22.92
C VAL A 122 0.34 -19.28 -22.14
N ALA A 123 0.20 -18.00 -22.48
CA ALA A 123 -0.81 -17.15 -21.87
C ALA A 123 -2.22 -17.58 -22.29
N THR A 124 -3.13 -17.68 -21.33
CA THR A 124 -4.51 -18.15 -21.57
C THR A 124 -5.42 -17.10 -22.20
N GLY A 125 -4.98 -15.85 -22.29
CA GLY A 125 -5.79 -14.68 -22.61
C GLY A 125 -6.51 -14.08 -21.40
N GLU A 126 -6.62 -14.79 -20.29
CA GLU A 126 -7.14 -14.30 -19.02
C GLU A 126 -6.05 -13.70 -18.16
N GLN A 127 -6.46 -12.91 -17.13
CA GLN A 127 -5.53 -12.19 -16.27
C GLN A 127 -5.88 -12.34 -14.79
N TRP A 128 -4.86 -12.39 -13.96
CA TRP A 128 -4.98 -12.14 -12.55
C TRP A 128 -5.29 -10.66 -12.33
N PRO A 129 -6.28 -10.30 -11.50
CA PRO A 129 -6.63 -8.90 -11.31
C PRO A 129 -5.54 -8.13 -10.55
N ALA A 130 -5.42 -6.84 -10.84
CA ALA A 130 -4.58 -5.93 -10.05
C ALA A 130 -5.00 -5.95 -8.58
N ARG A 131 -4.03 -5.99 -7.67
CA ARG A 131 -4.23 -6.16 -6.22
C ARG A 131 -4.92 -7.47 -5.81
N GLY A 132 -5.11 -8.38 -6.77
CA GLY A 132 -5.56 -9.73 -6.51
C GLY A 132 -4.42 -10.64 -6.02
N TYR A 133 -4.80 -11.81 -5.58
CA TYR A 133 -3.88 -12.86 -5.16
C TYR A 133 -4.36 -14.23 -5.67
N VAL A 134 -3.45 -15.18 -5.64
CA VAL A 134 -3.75 -16.59 -5.88
C VAL A 134 -2.94 -17.45 -4.91
N THR A 135 -3.53 -18.54 -4.44
CA THR A 135 -2.83 -19.51 -3.60
C THR A 135 -1.86 -20.32 -4.47
N LEU A 136 -0.63 -20.48 -4.00
CA LEU A 136 0.37 -21.31 -4.64
C LEU A 136 0.30 -22.76 -4.13
N GLU A 137 0.84 -23.70 -4.92
CA GLU A 137 1.06 -25.06 -4.47
C GLU A 137 2.26 -25.07 -3.49
N ALA A 138 1.99 -25.37 -2.21
CA ALA A 138 3.02 -25.39 -1.18
C ALA A 138 4.10 -26.44 -1.47
N GLY A 139 5.37 -26.08 -1.27
CA GLY A 139 6.50 -26.97 -1.45
C GLY A 139 6.84 -27.28 -2.92
N ARG A 140 6.16 -26.66 -3.86
CA ARG A 140 6.48 -26.83 -5.29
C ARG A 140 7.42 -25.74 -5.75
N GLU A 141 8.58 -26.16 -6.23
CA GLU A 141 9.59 -25.27 -6.78
C GLU A 141 9.10 -24.61 -8.09
N PRO A 142 9.50 -23.35 -8.33
CA PRO A 142 9.23 -22.67 -9.59
C PRO A 142 9.82 -23.43 -10.78
N VAL A 143 9.08 -23.48 -11.88
CA VAL A 143 9.54 -24.12 -13.12
C VAL A 143 10.09 -23.05 -14.05
N THR A 144 11.28 -23.28 -14.59
CA THR A 144 11.91 -22.37 -15.55
C THR A 144 11.61 -22.82 -16.98
N ASP A 145 11.16 -21.90 -17.83
CA ASP A 145 10.96 -22.15 -19.26
C ASP A 145 12.29 -22.07 -20.05
N ARG A 146 12.24 -22.34 -21.35
CA ARG A 146 13.41 -22.28 -22.24
C ARG A 146 13.99 -20.85 -22.37
N ALA A 147 13.21 -19.82 -22.09
CA ALA A 147 13.63 -18.43 -22.12
C ALA A 147 14.20 -17.95 -20.78
N GLY A 148 14.32 -18.83 -19.78
CA GLY A 148 14.83 -18.52 -18.45
C GLY A 148 13.78 -17.84 -17.54
N ARG A 149 12.50 -17.75 -17.94
CA ARG A 149 11.43 -17.20 -17.10
C ARG A 149 10.97 -18.26 -16.11
N ARG A 150 10.75 -17.84 -14.88
CA ARG A 150 10.30 -18.71 -13.79
C ARG A 150 8.80 -18.58 -13.57
N PHE A 151 8.13 -19.70 -13.37
CA PHE A 151 6.68 -19.80 -13.19
C PHE A 151 6.34 -20.54 -11.91
N LEU A 152 5.37 -20.01 -11.19
CA LEU A 152 4.84 -20.52 -9.93
C LEU A 152 3.57 -21.32 -10.20
N ALA A 153 3.51 -22.53 -9.68
CA ALA A 153 2.30 -23.34 -9.74
C ALA A 153 1.25 -22.81 -8.77
N THR A 154 0.05 -22.58 -9.26
CA THR A 154 -1.06 -22.10 -8.44
C THR A 154 -2.05 -23.25 -8.16
N ARG A 155 -2.88 -23.07 -7.10
CA ARG A 155 -4.02 -23.97 -6.85
C ARG A 155 -5.22 -23.68 -7.76
N ALA A 156 -5.22 -22.57 -8.47
CA ALA A 156 -6.26 -22.26 -9.45
C ALA A 156 -6.12 -23.18 -10.68
N ARG A 157 -7.25 -23.49 -11.28
CA ARG A 157 -7.29 -24.40 -12.43
C ARG A 157 -8.20 -23.85 -13.52
N ARG A 158 -7.90 -24.24 -14.76
CA ARG A 158 -8.74 -24.01 -15.92
C ARG A 158 -9.17 -25.40 -16.47
N GLY A 159 -10.35 -25.84 -16.07
CA GLY A 159 -10.74 -27.25 -16.26
C GLY A 159 -9.82 -28.17 -15.45
N ALA A 160 -9.16 -29.12 -16.12
CA ALA A 160 -8.18 -30.01 -15.50
C ALA A 160 -6.78 -29.40 -15.33
N ASP A 161 -6.46 -28.36 -16.11
CA ASP A 161 -5.12 -27.80 -16.20
C ASP A 161 -4.81 -26.84 -15.04
N PRO A 162 -3.66 -26.98 -14.36
CA PRO A 162 -3.23 -26.01 -13.36
C PRO A 162 -2.86 -24.69 -14.04
N LEU A 163 -3.28 -23.58 -13.43
CA LEU A 163 -2.85 -22.24 -13.83
C LEU A 163 -1.52 -21.88 -13.18
N TRP A 164 -0.75 -21.09 -13.91
CA TRP A 164 0.59 -20.65 -13.50
C TRP A 164 0.68 -19.12 -13.52
N ALA A 165 1.51 -18.59 -12.63
CA ALA A 165 1.87 -17.18 -12.57
C ALA A 165 3.36 -17.01 -12.86
N ALA A 166 3.74 -16.01 -13.67
CA ALA A 166 5.15 -15.67 -13.80
C ALA A 166 5.65 -15.10 -12.46
N GLU A 167 6.79 -15.60 -11.97
CA GLU A 167 7.36 -15.17 -10.67
C GLU A 167 7.68 -13.68 -10.67
N SER A 168 8.17 -13.14 -11.79
CA SER A 168 8.46 -11.71 -11.96
C SER A 168 7.24 -10.80 -11.83
N ASP A 169 6.05 -11.33 -12.03
CA ASP A 169 4.79 -10.60 -11.99
C ASP A 169 4.15 -10.59 -10.59
N ALA A 170 4.66 -11.44 -9.70
CA ALA A 170 4.06 -11.71 -8.40
C ALA A 170 4.95 -11.27 -7.23
N THR A 171 4.31 -10.87 -6.15
CA THR A 171 4.93 -10.78 -4.84
C THR A 171 4.54 -12.01 -4.04
N VAL A 172 5.48 -12.90 -3.83
CA VAL A 172 5.25 -14.15 -3.08
C VAL A 172 5.28 -13.87 -1.58
N VAL A 173 4.26 -14.33 -0.88
CA VAL A 173 4.15 -14.31 0.58
C VAL A 173 4.18 -15.75 1.06
N GLU A 174 5.25 -16.09 1.75
CA GLU A 174 5.47 -17.43 2.32
C GLU A 174 5.26 -17.40 3.84
N PRO A 175 4.87 -18.52 4.44
CA PRO A 175 4.83 -18.62 5.89
C PRO A 175 6.26 -18.62 6.44
N ARG A 176 6.47 -17.93 7.56
CA ARG A 176 7.75 -17.99 8.25
C ARG A 176 7.96 -19.37 8.89
N ALA A 177 9.09 -19.99 8.61
CA ALA A 177 9.38 -21.34 9.09
C ALA A 177 9.57 -21.42 10.61
N ARG A 178 10.02 -20.32 11.25
CA ARG A 178 10.29 -20.27 12.69
C ARG A 178 9.82 -18.96 13.30
N ARG A 179 9.26 -19.02 14.50
CA ARG A 179 8.93 -17.84 15.30
C ARG A 179 10.19 -17.01 15.60
N PRO A 180 10.09 -15.69 15.68
CA PRO A 180 11.20 -14.84 16.14
C PRO A 180 11.57 -15.19 17.59
N TRP A 181 12.82 -14.85 17.95
CA TRP A 181 13.28 -15.00 19.32
C TRP A 181 12.41 -14.16 20.28
N GLY A 182 12.09 -14.71 21.45
CA GLY A 182 11.24 -14.07 22.46
C GLY A 182 9.73 -14.15 22.22
N VAL A 183 9.28 -14.71 21.09
CA VAL A 183 7.85 -14.89 20.81
C VAL A 183 7.37 -16.26 21.33
N GLY A 184 6.43 -16.24 22.26
CA GLY A 184 5.80 -17.42 22.84
C GLY A 184 4.78 -18.11 21.90
N GLU A 185 4.28 -19.26 22.33
CA GLU A 185 3.33 -20.05 21.50
C GLU A 185 1.96 -19.41 21.34
N GLN A 186 1.55 -18.62 22.30
CA GLN A 186 0.24 -17.95 22.33
C GLN A 186 0.32 -16.48 21.90
N ASP A 187 1.53 -15.98 21.61
CA ASP A 187 1.71 -14.58 21.30
C ASP A 187 1.19 -14.24 19.90
N LYS A 188 0.63 -13.05 19.79
CA LYS A 188 0.30 -12.45 18.50
C LYS A 188 1.45 -11.54 18.06
N TRP A 189 1.87 -11.70 16.84
CA TRP A 189 2.96 -10.92 16.28
C TRP A 189 2.79 -10.67 14.80
N ILE A 190 3.53 -9.71 14.26
CA ILE A 190 3.51 -9.39 12.84
C ILE A 190 4.91 -9.47 12.25
N GLU A 191 4.99 -9.91 11.02
CA GLU A 191 6.18 -9.86 10.18
C GLU A 191 5.95 -8.83 9.08
N VAL A 192 6.90 -7.90 8.93
CA VAL A 192 6.87 -6.90 7.85
C VAL A 192 8.14 -7.08 7.01
N SER A 193 7.95 -7.36 5.74
CA SER A 193 9.05 -7.35 4.77
C SER A 193 9.03 -6.03 4.00
N ILE A 194 9.95 -5.13 4.35
CA ILE A 194 10.09 -3.83 3.68
C ILE A 194 10.47 -4.02 2.20
N THR A 195 11.38 -4.94 1.91
CA THR A 195 11.85 -5.20 0.54
C THR A 195 10.76 -5.80 -0.35
N ARG A 196 9.92 -6.67 0.21
CA ARG A 196 8.79 -7.27 -0.52
C ARG A 196 7.51 -6.44 -0.40
N GLY A 197 7.44 -5.47 0.53
CA GLY A 197 6.24 -4.70 0.82
C GLY A 197 5.08 -5.58 1.23
N THR A 198 5.30 -6.52 2.16
CA THR A 198 4.29 -7.46 2.65
C THR A 198 4.24 -7.44 4.17
N LEU A 199 3.05 -7.72 4.71
CA LEU A 199 2.83 -7.92 6.14
C LEU A 199 2.07 -9.22 6.34
N VAL A 200 2.51 -10.03 7.30
CA VAL A 200 1.82 -11.23 7.75
C VAL A 200 1.61 -11.14 9.26
N ALA A 201 0.39 -11.33 9.72
CA ALA A 201 0.08 -11.45 11.14
C ALA A 201 -0.04 -12.93 11.53
N TYR A 202 0.42 -13.24 12.73
CA TYR A 202 0.47 -14.58 13.28
C TYR A 202 -0.22 -14.67 14.65
N ALA A 203 -0.78 -15.82 14.92
CA ALA A 203 -1.17 -16.26 16.26
C ALA A 203 -0.31 -17.51 16.58
N GLY A 204 0.69 -17.35 17.45
CA GLY A 204 1.73 -18.35 17.64
C GLY A 204 2.53 -18.59 16.37
N ALA A 205 2.51 -19.83 15.88
CA ALA A 205 3.14 -20.21 14.60
C ALA A 205 2.18 -20.10 13.41
N ARG A 206 0.86 -19.93 13.62
CA ARG A 206 -0.15 -19.92 12.57
C ARG A 206 -0.29 -18.53 11.96
N PRO A 207 -0.08 -18.36 10.64
CA PRO A 207 -0.42 -17.13 9.95
C PRO A 207 -1.94 -16.97 9.91
N VAL A 208 -2.46 -15.78 10.24
CA VAL A 208 -3.90 -15.49 10.33
C VAL A 208 -4.34 -14.39 9.40
N TYR A 209 -3.42 -13.58 8.90
CA TYR A 209 -3.72 -12.47 7.98
C TYR A 209 -2.48 -12.13 7.15
N ALA A 210 -2.69 -11.77 5.90
CA ALA A 210 -1.63 -11.28 5.03
C ALA A 210 -2.10 -10.06 4.23
N THR A 211 -1.20 -9.13 3.95
CA THR A 211 -1.50 -7.94 3.14
C THR A 211 -0.24 -7.40 2.45
N LEU A 212 -0.47 -6.59 1.42
CA LEU A 212 0.57 -5.72 0.88
C LEU A 212 0.64 -4.43 1.70
N VAL A 213 1.85 -3.94 1.92
CA VAL A 213 2.12 -2.64 2.52
C VAL A 213 2.98 -1.81 1.57
N SER A 214 2.87 -0.49 1.68
CA SER A 214 3.80 0.42 1.02
C SER A 214 4.97 0.63 1.98
N PRO A 215 6.17 0.22 1.61
CA PRO A 215 7.36 0.48 2.42
C PRO A 215 7.73 1.97 2.38
#